data_28c97704ac478eeae243bebf7dcaf79f
#
_entry.id   28c97704ac478eeae243bebf7dcaf79f
#
_cell.length_a   1.000
_cell.length_b   1.000
_cell.length_c   1.000
_cell.angle_alpha   90.00
_cell.angle_beta   90.00
_cell.angle_gamma   90.00
#
_symmetry.space_group_name_H-M   'P 1'
#
loop_
_entity.id
_entity.type
_entity.pdbx_description
1 polymer ?
#
loop_
_entity_poly.entity_id
_entity_poly.type
_entity_poly.pdbx_seq_one_letter_code
_entity_poly.pdbx_strand_id
1 'polypeptide(L)'
;MKKISTIFLQVVVVLVGIVALAIMIRFPLTEGRAANLDLFSIYADPFIIYGYLASIAFFVALYQAFKLLGYIGQDKAFLFNSVKALRNIKYCAIVLSVLIVIAAIYIRISFALHAEGAQDDDPAGFIAVSIVATFISIVVATAAAVFEKTLQSAVDIKSGNDLTV
;
A
#
# COMPACT_ATOMS: atom_id res chain seq x y z
N MET A 1 -2.38 25.51 14.68
CA MET A 1 -3.24 24.31 14.58
C MET A 1 -2.85 23.38 13.41
N LYS A 2 -2.63 23.86 12.18
CA LYS A 2 -2.27 23.01 11.02
C LYS A 2 -1.02 22.13 11.23
N LYS A 3 0.06 22.67 11.80
CA LYS A 3 1.32 21.92 12.02
C LYS A 3 1.15 20.72 12.98
N ILE A 4 0.40 20.88 14.06
CA ILE A 4 0.19 19.82 15.06
C ILE A 4 -0.63 18.68 14.43
N SER A 5 -1.67 18.99 13.68
CA SER A 5 -2.49 18.01 12.98
C SER A 5 -1.67 17.23 11.94
N THR A 6 -0.75 17.91 11.22
CA THR A 6 0.09 17.26 10.22
C THR A 6 1.13 16.33 10.85
N ILE A 7 1.75 16.75 11.97
CA ILE A 7 2.68 15.90 12.72
C ILE A 7 1.96 14.66 13.26
N PHE A 8 0.76 14.81 13.79
CA PHE A 8 -0.05 13.69 14.25
C PHE A 8 -0.30 12.67 13.11
N LEU A 9 -0.72 13.14 11.93
CA LEU A 9 -0.91 12.28 10.78
C LEU A 9 0.39 11.60 10.31
N GLN A 10 1.52 12.30 10.34
CA GLN A 10 2.82 11.70 10.04
C GLN A 10 3.18 10.59 11.01
N VAL A 11 2.92 10.77 12.31
CA VAL A 11 3.12 9.72 13.33
C VAL A 11 2.22 8.51 13.04
N VAL A 12 0.96 8.74 12.67
CA VAL A 12 0.05 7.65 12.28
C VAL A 12 0.58 6.87 11.08
N VAL A 13 1.08 7.55 10.04
CA VAL A 13 1.68 6.89 8.86
C VAL A 13 2.89 6.03 9.25
N VAL A 14 3.76 6.54 10.13
CA VAL A 14 4.91 5.79 10.64
C VAL A 14 4.46 4.57 11.45
N LEU A 15 3.48 4.72 12.32
CA LEU A 15 2.92 3.61 13.10
C LEU A 15 2.33 2.51 12.20
N VAL A 16 1.58 2.89 11.16
CA VAL A 16 1.06 1.95 10.16
C VAL A 16 2.21 1.20 9.49
N GLY A 17 3.30 1.88 9.14
CA GLY A 17 4.49 1.25 8.56
C GLY A 17 5.15 0.26 9.52
N ILE A 18 5.29 0.60 10.80
CA ILE A 18 5.87 -0.28 11.82
C ILE A 18 4.98 -1.52 12.04
N VAL A 19 3.67 -1.34 12.14
CA VAL A 19 2.71 -2.44 12.31
C VAL A 19 2.75 -3.38 11.08
N ALA A 20 2.79 -2.82 9.88
CA ALA A 20 2.89 -3.61 8.66
C ALA A 20 4.19 -4.43 8.61
N LEU A 21 5.34 -3.84 8.98
CA LEU A 21 6.62 -4.56 9.10
C LEU A 21 6.55 -5.67 10.14
N ALA A 22 5.96 -5.42 11.31
CA ALA A 22 5.81 -6.42 12.36
C ALA A 22 4.96 -7.60 11.89
N ILE A 23 3.86 -7.33 11.18
CA ILE A 23 3.01 -8.37 10.58
C ILE A 23 3.80 -9.17 9.55
N MET A 24 4.54 -8.51 8.65
CA MET A 24 5.34 -9.18 7.62
C MET A 24 6.41 -10.11 8.19
N ILE A 25 7.03 -9.74 9.31
CA ILE A 25 8.03 -10.59 9.98
C ILE A 25 7.34 -11.76 10.71
N ARG A 26 6.19 -11.50 11.35
CA ARG A 26 5.48 -12.51 12.15
C ARG A 26 4.68 -13.50 11.31
N PHE A 27 4.10 -13.04 10.21
CA PHE A 27 3.17 -13.84 9.40
C PHE A 27 3.79 -15.15 8.89
N PRO A 28 5.00 -15.19 8.29
CA PRO A 28 5.61 -16.44 7.82
C PRO A 28 5.87 -17.45 8.94
N LEU A 29 6.09 -16.96 10.17
CA LEU A 29 6.38 -17.80 11.33
C LEU A 29 5.15 -18.41 12.00
N THR A 30 3.96 -17.86 11.72
CA THR A 30 2.69 -18.30 12.33
C THR A 30 1.86 -19.20 11.43
N GLU A 31 2.19 -19.33 10.16
CA GLU A 31 1.54 -20.29 9.28
C GLU A 31 1.88 -21.73 9.68
N GLY A 32 0.88 -22.61 9.69
CA GLY A 32 1.02 -24.01 10.12
C GLY A 32 2.04 -24.82 9.32
N ARG A 33 2.45 -24.34 8.14
CA ARG A 33 3.55 -24.89 7.33
C ARG A 33 4.92 -24.74 7.99
N ALA A 34 5.06 -23.80 8.92
CA ALA A 34 6.33 -23.48 9.59
C ALA A 34 6.73 -24.48 10.67
N ALA A 35 5.83 -25.37 11.09
CA ALA A 35 6.04 -26.22 12.26
C ALA A 35 7.21 -27.21 12.15
N ASN A 36 7.72 -27.49 10.92
CA ASN A 36 8.80 -28.44 10.67
C ASN A 36 9.81 -27.98 9.60
N LEU A 37 9.84 -26.69 9.26
CA LEU A 37 10.73 -26.15 8.23
C LEU A 37 11.80 -25.24 8.86
N ASP A 38 13.02 -25.29 8.30
CA ASP A 38 14.08 -24.32 8.62
C ASP A 38 13.65 -22.91 8.21
N LEU A 39 14.09 -21.90 9.00
CA LEU A 39 13.78 -20.49 8.73
C LEU A 39 14.08 -20.08 7.28
N PHE A 40 15.17 -20.60 6.72
CA PHE A 40 15.53 -20.32 5.32
C PHE A 40 14.46 -20.83 4.33
N SER A 41 13.95 -22.04 4.54
CA SER A 41 12.92 -22.64 3.68
C SER A 41 11.59 -21.90 3.75
N ILE A 42 11.25 -21.35 4.93
CA ILE A 42 10.03 -20.55 5.12
C ILE A 42 10.11 -19.24 4.32
N TYR A 43 11.24 -18.53 4.44
CA TYR A 43 11.42 -17.24 3.76
C TYR A 43 11.74 -17.37 2.27
N ALA A 44 12.19 -18.56 1.81
CA ALA A 44 12.43 -18.88 0.41
C ALA A 44 11.16 -19.32 -0.35
N ASP A 45 10.02 -19.46 0.33
CA ASP A 45 8.73 -19.78 -0.31
C ASP A 45 8.40 -18.72 -1.37
N PRO A 46 8.08 -19.11 -2.62
CA PRO A 46 7.76 -18.17 -3.71
C PRO A 46 6.61 -17.24 -3.38
N PHE A 47 5.63 -17.70 -2.62
CA PHE A 47 4.48 -16.89 -2.22
C PHE A 47 4.88 -15.80 -1.20
N ILE A 48 5.75 -16.13 -0.26
CA ILE A 48 6.29 -15.18 0.73
C ILE A 48 7.16 -14.13 0.03
N ILE A 49 8.03 -14.56 -0.89
CA ILE A 49 8.84 -13.65 -1.72
C ILE A 49 7.92 -12.70 -2.51
N TYR A 50 6.85 -13.21 -3.10
CA TYR A 50 5.86 -12.39 -3.80
C TYR A 50 5.23 -11.34 -2.86
N GLY A 51 4.85 -11.73 -1.64
CA GLY A 51 4.32 -10.82 -0.63
C GLY A 51 5.31 -9.69 -0.27
N TYR A 52 6.59 -10.02 -0.12
CA TYR A 52 7.65 -9.03 0.13
C TYR A 52 7.82 -8.07 -1.05
N LEU A 53 7.83 -8.56 -2.28
CA LEU A 53 7.90 -7.72 -3.47
C LEU A 53 6.67 -6.79 -3.59
N ALA A 54 5.47 -7.31 -3.34
CA ALA A 54 4.25 -6.52 -3.33
C ALA A 54 4.28 -5.43 -2.25
N SER A 55 4.86 -5.71 -1.08
CA SER A 55 4.96 -4.75 0.02
C SER A 55 5.83 -3.54 -0.30
N ILE A 56 6.76 -3.63 -1.24
CA ILE A 56 7.57 -2.49 -1.67
C ILE A 56 6.67 -1.36 -2.17
N ALA A 57 5.65 -1.67 -2.98
CA ALA A 57 4.71 -0.66 -3.48
C ALA A 57 3.94 0.00 -2.33
N PHE A 58 3.58 -0.75 -1.29
CA PHE A 58 2.94 -0.23 -0.08
C PHE A 58 3.85 0.74 0.69
N PHE A 59 5.10 0.36 0.95
CA PHE A 59 6.03 1.23 1.67
C PHE A 59 6.42 2.48 0.87
N VAL A 60 6.51 2.37 -0.45
CA VAL A 60 6.69 3.54 -1.31
C VAL A 60 5.50 4.49 -1.20
N ALA A 61 4.26 3.97 -1.20
CA ALA A 61 3.05 4.79 -1.02
C ALA A 61 3.05 5.48 0.36
N LEU A 62 3.38 4.76 1.44
CA LEU A 62 3.50 5.34 2.79
C LEU A 62 4.55 6.46 2.86
N TYR A 63 5.71 6.24 2.24
CA TYR A 63 6.76 7.26 2.18
C TYR A 63 6.30 8.52 1.43
N GLN A 64 5.59 8.35 0.31
CA GLN A 64 5.04 9.49 -0.43
C GLN A 64 3.94 10.21 0.37
N ALA A 65 3.10 9.47 1.11
CA ALA A 65 2.10 10.05 1.99
C ALA A 65 2.76 10.85 3.12
N PHE A 66 3.82 10.33 3.74
CA PHE A 66 4.60 11.04 4.75
C PHE A 66 5.19 12.36 4.21
N LYS A 67 5.78 12.33 3.00
CA LYS A 67 6.31 13.53 2.34
C LYS A 67 5.22 14.54 2.03
N LEU A 68 4.10 14.08 1.49
CA LEU A 68 2.96 14.94 1.17
C LEU A 68 2.46 15.68 2.42
N LEU A 69 2.31 14.96 3.53
CA LEU A 69 1.95 15.57 4.81
C LEU A 69 2.98 16.62 5.24
N GLY A 70 4.27 16.36 5.07
CA GLY A 70 5.34 17.32 5.35
C GLY A 70 5.22 18.60 4.52
N TYR A 71 4.87 18.51 3.24
CA TYR A 71 4.62 19.67 2.39
C TYR A 71 3.39 20.48 2.84
N ILE A 72 2.31 19.79 3.23
CA ILE A 72 1.11 20.42 3.76
C ILE A 72 1.41 21.17 5.07
N GLY A 73 2.19 20.57 5.96
CA GLY A 73 2.57 21.19 7.25
C GLY A 73 3.48 22.42 7.12
N GLN A 74 4.16 22.57 5.99
CA GLN A 74 5.02 23.72 5.67
C GLN A 74 4.32 24.79 4.80
N ASP A 75 3.01 24.69 4.63
CA ASP A 75 2.21 25.54 3.71
C ASP A 75 2.68 25.46 2.24
N LYS A 76 3.38 24.38 1.88
CA LYS A 76 3.90 24.09 0.55
C LYS A 76 3.03 23.08 -0.22
N ALA A 77 1.76 22.95 0.16
CA ALA A 77 0.82 22.01 -0.46
C ALA A 77 0.66 22.25 -1.98
N PHE A 78 0.69 23.51 -2.41
CA PHE A 78 0.53 23.91 -3.81
C PHE A 78 1.85 23.95 -4.59
N LEU A 79 2.70 22.95 -4.37
CA LEU A 79 3.94 22.77 -5.13
C LEU A 79 3.82 21.54 -6.04
N PHE A 80 4.52 21.59 -7.16
CA PHE A 80 4.64 20.48 -8.09
C PHE A 80 5.04 19.15 -7.41
N ASN A 81 5.85 19.23 -6.35
CA ASN A 81 6.26 18.06 -5.56
C ASN A 81 5.10 17.36 -4.84
N SER A 82 4.07 18.10 -4.42
CA SER A 82 2.87 17.53 -3.81
C SER A 82 2.01 16.79 -4.85
N VAL A 83 1.88 17.34 -6.05
CA VAL A 83 1.22 16.69 -7.18
C VAL A 83 1.94 15.39 -7.55
N LYS A 84 3.28 15.42 -7.61
CA LYS A 84 4.09 14.23 -7.89
C LYS A 84 3.94 13.16 -6.82
N ALA A 85 3.88 13.54 -5.54
CA ALA A 85 3.65 12.59 -4.45
C ALA A 85 2.28 11.90 -4.57
N LEU A 86 1.21 12.65 -4.87
CA LEU A 86 -0.12 12.09 -5.11
C LEU A 86 -0.16 11.15 -6.31
N ARG A 87 0.51 11.53 -7.39
CA ARG A 87 0.65 10.68 -8.58
C ARG A 87 1.32 9.35 -8.25
N ASN A 88 2.38 9.37 -7.48
CA ASN A 88 3.08 8.16 -7.05
C ASN A 88 2.19 7.29 -6.14
N ILE A 89 1.47 7.88 -5.17
CA ILE A 89 0.51 7.16 -4.32
C ILE A 89 -0.55 6.46 -5.18
N LYS A 90 -1.11 7.17 -6.16
CA LYS A 90 -2.09 6.60 -7.09
C LYS A 90 -1.55 5.36 -7.81
N TYR A 91 -0.37 5.45 -8.41
CA TYR A 91 0.21 4.32 -9.14
C TYR A 91 0.58 3.16 -8.20
N CYS A 92 1.14 3.43 -7.03
CA CYS A 92 1.42 2.40 -6.04
C CYS A 92 0.13 1.68 -5.59
N ALA A 93 -0.95 2.40 -5.36
CA ALA A 93 -2.24 1.81 -4.98
C ALA A 93 -2.86 0.95 -6.11
N ILE A 94 -2.73 1.37 -7.37
CA ILE A 94 -3.15 0.56 -8.52
C ILE A 94 -2.31 -0.71 -8.62
N VAL A 95 -1.00 -0.61 -8.52
CA VAL A 95 -0.08 -1.77 -8.56
C VAL A 95 -0.42 -2.74 -7.43
N LEU A 96 -0.62 -2.25 -6.21
CA LEU A 96 -1.03 -3.07 -5.07
C LEU A 96 -2.33 -3.81 -5.32
N SER A 97 -3.37 -3.12 -5.83
CA SER A 97 -4.65 -3.77 -6.11
C SER A 97 -4.52 -4.90 -7.12
N VAL A 98 -3.72 -4.71 -8.17
CA VAL A 98 -3.45 -5.75 -9.18
C VAL A 98 -2.69 -6.93 -8.56
N LEU A 99 -1.65 -6.67 -7.77
CA LEU A 99 -0.87 -7.72 -7.13
C LEU A 99 -1.72 -8.53 -6.13
N ILE A 100 -2.58 -7.88 -5.35
CA ILE A 100 -3.48 -8.56 -4.40
C ILE A 100 -4.46 -9.48 -5.15
N VAL A 101 -5.03 -9.00 -6.26
CA VAL A 101 -5.96 -9.80 -7.09
C VAL A 101 -5.25 -11.01 -7.70
N ILE A 102 -4.03 -10.85 -8.22
CA ILE A 102 -3.24 -11.96 -8.74
C ILE A 102 -2.96 -13.01 -7.66
N ALA A 103 -2.57 -12.58 -6.45
CA ALA A 103 -2.36 -13.47 -5.31
C ALA A 103 -3.63 -14.24 -4.92
N ALA A 104 -4.78 -13.56 -4.87
CA ALA A 104 -6.06 -14.19 -4.54
C ALA A 104 -6.48 -15.23 -5.58
N ILE A 105 -6.29 -14.94 -6.87
CA ILE A 105 -6.56 -15.88 -7.97
C ILE A 105 -5.61 -17.09 -7.87
N TYR A 106 -4.32 -16.86 -7.64
CA TYR A 106 -3.33 -17.92 -7.49
C TYR A 106 -3.69 -18.88 -6.36
N ILE A 107 -4.01 -18.36 -5.17
CA ILE A 107 -4.42 -19.18 -4.03
C ILE A 107 -5.69 -19.97 -4.33
N ARG A 108 -6.69 -19.34 -4.98
CA ARG A 108 -7.93 -20.01 -5.35
C ARG A 108 -7.71 -21.18 -6.30
N ILE A 109 -6.85 -20.99 -7.31
CA ILE A 109 -6.52 -22.04 -8.27
C ILE A 109 -5.71 -23.15 -7.61
N SER A 110 -4.71 -22.81 -6.81
CA SER A 110 -3.88 -23.78 -6.08
C SER A 110 -4.72 -24.67 -5.16
N PHE A 111 -5.66 -24.06 -4.44
CA PHE A 111 -6.60 -24.81 -3.60
C PHE A 111 -7.50 -25.74 -4.42
N ALA A 112 -8.02 -25.28 -5.55
CA ALA A 112 -8.89 -26.09 -6.41
C ALA A 112 -8.17 -27.30 -7.02
N LEU A 113 -6.86 -27.17 -7.30
CA LEU A 113 -6.04 -28.25 -7.88
C LEU A 113 -5.57 -29.27 -6.83
N HIS A 114 -5.46 -28.90 -5.55
CA HIS A 114 -4.95 -29.75 -4.48
C HIS A 114 -6.04 -30.19 -3.48
N ALA A 115 -7.31 -29.98 -3.83
CA ALA A 115 -8.47 -30.23 -2.93
C ALA A 115 -8.61 -31.67 -2.45
N GLU A 116 -7.92 -32.66 -3.05
CA GLU A 116 -8.00 -34.07 -2.65
C GLU A 116 -7.18 -34.45 -1.42
N GLY A 117 -6.39 -33.51 -0.84
CA GLY A 117 -5.50 -33.80 0.29
C GLY A 117 -5.42 -32.74 1.39
N ALA A 118 -6.02 -31.61 1.22
CA ALA A 118 -5.89 -30.47 2.16
C ALA A 118 -7.17 -30.31 3.01
N GLN A 119 -7.19 -30.96 4.17
CA GLN A 119 -8.34 -30.92 5.08
C GLN A 119 -8.36 -29.69 6.02
N ASP A 120 -7.31 -28.85 6.07
CA ASP A 120 -7.16 -27.84 7.14
C ASP A 120 -6.97 -26.38 6.72
N ASP A 121 -6.81 -26.05 5.43
CA ASP A 121 -6.53 -24.66 5.02
C ASP A 121 -7.62 -24.09 4.08
N ASP A 122 -8.76 -23.67 4.64
CA ASP A 122 -9.77 -22.96 3.86
C ASP A 122 -9.26 -21.57 3.43
N PRO A 123 -9.11 -21.29 2.12
CA PRO A 123 -8.62 -20.02 1.62
C PRO A 123 -9.62 -18.88 1.77
N ALA A 124 -10.82 -19.12 2.31
CA ALA A 124 -11.89 -18.14 2.41
C ALA A 124 -11.46 -16.89 3.20
N GLY A 125 -10.71 -17.07 4.29
CA GLY A 125 -10.20 -15.97 5.09
C GLY A 125 -9.24 -15.06 4.30
N PHE A 126 -8.28 -15.66 3.57
CA PHE A 126 -7.36 -14.90 2.73
C PHE A 126 -8.07 -14.17 1.60
N ILE A 127 -9.06 -14.83 0.96
CA ILE A 127 -9.83 -14.22 -0.13
C ILE A 127 -10.65 -13.04 0.40
N ALA A 128 -11.30 -13.19 1.56
CA ALA A 128 -12.08 -12.11 2.17
C ALA A 128 -11.20 -10.87 2.46
N VAL A 129 -10.03 -11.08 3.09
CA VAL A 129 -9.07 -10.00 3.36
C VAL A 129 -8.56 -9.37 2.06
N SER A 130 -8.30 -10.17 1.02
CA SER A 130 -7.87 -9.69 -0.30
C SER A 130 -8.91 -8.80 -0.98
N ILE A 131 -10.19 -9.13 -0.86
CA ILE A 131 -11.29 -8.31 -1.40
C ILE A 131 -11.32 -6.96 -0.69
N VAL A 132 -11.27 -6.94 0.64
CA VAL A 132 -11.27 -5.71 1.43
C VAL A 132 -10.04 -4.86 1.11
N ALA A 133 -8.84 -5.46 1.07
CA ALA A 133 -7.61 -4.77 0.76
C ALA A 133 -7.60 -4.18 -0.66
N THR A 134 -8.13 -4.92 -1.64
CA THR A 134 -8.30 -4.44 -3.02
C THR A 134 -9.24 -3.25 -3.07
N PHE A 135 -10.38 -3.33 -2.37
CA PHE A 135 -11.33 -2.22 -2.30
C PHE A 135 -10.71 -0.96 -1.69
N ILE A 136 -10.01 -1.10 -0.57
CA ILE A 136 -9.29 0.02 0.07
C ILE A 136 -8.26 0.61 -0.90
N SER A 137 -7.49 -0.22 -1.61
CA SER A 137 -6.48 0.25 -2.57
C SER A 137 -7.11 1.03 -3.73
N ILE A 138 -8.26 0.61 -4.23
CA ILE A 138 -9.01 1.32 -5.28
C ILE A 138 -9.51 2.68 -4.76
N VAL A 139 -10.05 2.72 -3.54
CA VAL A 139 -10.50 3.98 -2.92
C VAL A 139 -9.33 4.96 -2.77
N VAL A 140 -8.18 4.48 -2.29
CA VAL A 140 -6.96 5.30 -2.16
C VAL A 140 -6.48 5.81 -3.53
N ALA A 141 -6.46 4.94 -4.55
CA ALA A 141 -6.07 5.33 -5.91
C ALA A 141 -6.99 6.40 -6.49
N THR A 142 -8.30 6.25 -6.30
CA THR A 142 -9.31 7.19 -6.78
C THR A 142 -9.21 8.54 -6.05
N ALA A 143 -9.09 8.52 -4.73
CA ALA A 143 -8.90 9.73 -3.94
C ALA A 143 -7.61 10.46 -4.36
N ALA A 144 -6.50 9.74 -4.50
CA ALA A 144 -5.24 10.33 -4.95
C ALA A 144 -5.36 10.93 -6.36
N ALA A 145 -6.09 10.29 -7.28
CA ALA A 145 -6.32 10.81 -8.64
C ALA A 145 -7.14 12.11 -8.63
N VAL A 146 -8.18 12.20 -7.80
CA VAL A 146 -8.99 13.42 -7.65
C VAL A 146 -8.16 14.55 -7.08
N PHE A 147 -7.44 14.30 -5.98
CA PHE A 147 -6.59 15.31 -5.37
C PHE A 147 -5.42 15.72 -6.28
N GLU A 148 -4.84 14.81 -7.05
CA GLU A 148 -3.81 15.14 -8.05
C GLU A 148 -4.33 16.16 -9.06
N LYS A 149 -5.50 15.94 -9.64
CA LYS A 149 -6.11 16.87 -10.61
C LYS A 149 -6.40 18.24 -9.98
N THR A 150 -6.99 18.26 -8.78
CA THR A 150 -7.32 19.50 -8.09
C THR A 150 -6.08 20.31 -7.75
N LEU A 151 -5.03 19.65 -7.24
CA LEU A 151 -3.77 20.33 -6.94
C LEU A 151 -3.05 20.80 -8.21
N GLN A 152 -3.06 20.01 -9.28
CA GLN A 152 -2.46 20.39 -10.56
C GLN A 152 -3.09 21.68 -11.09
N SER A 153 -4.43 21.77 -11.10
CA SER A 153 -5.14 22.99 -11.52
C SER A 153 -4.77 24.20 -10.66
N ALA A 154 -4.63 24.02 -9.34
CA ALA A 154 -4.23 25.10 -8.45
C ALA A 154 -2.78 25.57 -8.69
N VAL A 155 -1.86 24.65 -8.97
CA VAL A 155 -0.46 24.94 -9.32
C VAL A 155 -0.38 25.69 -10.65
N ASP A 156 -1.15 25.29 -11.65
CA ASP A 156 -1.17 25.89 -12.98
C ASP A 156 -1.71 27.34 -12.91
N ILE A 157 -2.77 27.59 -12.13
CA ILE A 157 -3.30 28.94 -11.90
C ILE A 157 -2.26 29.83 -11.22
N LYS A 158 -1.55 29.30 -10.21
CA LYS A 158 -0.53 30.06 -9.50
C LYS A 158 0.63 30.43 -10.42
N SER A 159 1.13 29.47 -11.21
CA SER A 159 2.22 29.73 -12.16
C SER A 159 1.81 30.71 -13.27
N GLY A 160 0.55 30.67 -13.71
CA GLY A 160 0.02 31.62 -14.69
C GLY A 160 -0.04 33.06 -14.14
N ASN A 161 -0.40 33.24 -12.87
CA ASN A 161 -0.43 34.56 -12.22
C ASN A 161 1.00 35.14 -12.01
N ASP A 162 1.97 34.30 -11.71
CA ASP A 162 3.37 34.74 -11.50
C ASP A 162 4.04 35.20 -12.80
N LEU A 163 3.49 34.87 -13.98
CA LEU A 163 3.97 35.30 -15.30
C LEU A 163 3.31 36.59 -15.83
N THR A 164 2.30 37.11 -15.13
CA THR A 164 1.53 38.30 -15.55
C THR A 164 1.88 39.60 -14.80
N VAL A 165 2.96 39.60 -14.00
CA VAL A 165 3.44 40.79 -13.27
C VAL A 165 4.70 41.36 -13.92
#